data_db7f1d2ebf71b99cd9cbbb3d832961f4
#
_entry.id   db7f1d2ebf71b99cd9cbbb3d832961f4
#
_cell.length_a   1.000
_cell.length_b   1.000
_cell.length_c   1.000
_cell.angle_alpha   90.00
_cell.angle_beta   90.00
_cell.angle_gamma   90.00
#
_symmetry.space_group_name_H-M   'P 1'
#
loop_
_entity.id
_entity.type
_entity.pdbx_description
1 polymer ?
#
loop_
_entity_poly.entity_id
_entity_poly.type
_entity_poly.pdbx_seq_one_letter_code
_entity_poly.pdbx_strand_id
1 'polypeptide(L)'
;AQINALMDTVTWRYEQPEGTTSTFAHAFLGRFYLATGHSACVSPENFNADLGMKYAREQAEGKARDKLWELEGYALAKSLWVLPS
;
A
#
# COMPACT_ATOMS: atom_id res chain seq x y z
N ALA A 1 0.91 -2.74 17.47
CA ALA A 1 2.31 -2.40 17.66
C ALA A 1 3.17 -2.98 16.55
N GLN A 2 3.06 -4.29 16.33
CA GLN A 2 3.87 -4.94 15.30
C GLN A 2 3.50 -4.43 13.89
N ILE A 3 2.22 -4.22 13.64
CA ILE A 3 1.77 -3.73 12.33
C ILE A 3 2.30 -2.32 12.10
N ASN A 4 2.29 -1.47 13.13
CA ASN A 4 2.83 -0.12 12.98
C ASN A 4 4.32 -0.14 12.69
N ALA A 5 5.05 -1.04 13.34
CA ALA A 5 6.48 -1.18 13.10
C ALA A 5 6.74 -1.64 11.67
N LEU A 6 5.94 -2.57 11.17
CA LEU A 6 6.07 -3.03 9.79
C LEU A 6 5.74 -1.90 8.80
N MET A 7 4.69 -1.14 9.09
CA MET A 7 4.32 -0.02 8.21
C MET A 7 5.43 1.02 8.12
N ASP A 8 6.21 1.19 9.18
CA ASP A 8 7.33 2.13 9.17
C ASP A 8 8.45 1.69 8.23
N THR A 9 8.50 0.41 7.88
CA THR A 9 9.53 -0.11 6.99
C THR A 9 9.05 -0.24 5.55
N VAL A 10 7.80 0.13 5.27
CA VAL A 10 7.26 0.06 3.92
C VAL A 10 7.98 1.06 3.03
N THR A 11 8.37 0.62 1.84
CA THR A 11 8.92 1.53 0.84
C THR A 11 7.83 1.85 -0.18
N TRP A 12 7.89 3.06 -0.71
CA TRP A 12 6.85 3.58 -1.57
C TRP A 12 7.39 3.85 -2.97
N ARG A 13 6.61 3.47 -3.97
CA ARG A 13 6.90 3.79 -5.36
C ARG A 13 5.68 4.49 -5.94
N TYR A 14 5.92 5.60 -6.62
CA TYR A 14 4.82 6.39 -7.19
C TYR A 14 4.90 6.34 -8.70
N GLU A 15 3.72 6.35 -9.30
CA GLU A 15 3.62 6.32 -10.75
C GLU A 15 2.54 7.30 -11.18
N GLN A 16 2.90 8.20 -12.09
CA GLN A 16 1.95 9.17 -12.66
C GLN A 16 2.06 9.05 -14.17
N PRO A 17 1.30 8.12 -14.77
CA PRO A 17 1.44 7.85 -16.21
C PRO A 17 1.25 9.10 -17.02
N GLU A 18 2.12 9.32 -17.96
CA GLU A 18 2.10 10.50 -18.83
C GLU A 18 0.79 10.58 -19.58
N GLY A 19 0.25 11.78 -19.68
CA GLY A 19 -1.02 11.98 -20.39
C GLY A 19 -2.24 11.69 -19.55
N THR A 20 -2.05 11.36 -18.27
CA THR A 20 -3.17 11.10 -17.38
C THR A 20 -3.11 11.98 -16.16
N THR A 21 -4.20 12.02 -15.39
CA THR A 21 -4.24 12.72 -14.12
C THR A 21 -4.25 11.71 -12.97
N SER A 22 -3.86 10.49 -13.25
CA SER A 22 -3.85 9.41 -12.26
C SER A 22 -2.52 9.33 -11.55
N THR A 23 -2.57 8.99 -10.26
CA THR A 23 -1.39 8.73 -9.46
C THR A 23 -1.57 7.39 -8.77
N PHE A 24 -0.56 6.56 -8.85
CA PHE A 24 -0.53 5.27 -8.17
C PHE A 24 0.56 5.30 -7.11
N ALA A 25 0.25 4.79 -5.94
CA ALA A 25 1.24 4.62 -4.88
C ALA A 25 1.33 3.13 -4.59
N HIS A 26 2.50 2.57 -4.82
CA HIS A 26 2.74 1.15 -4.60
C HIS A 26 3.52 0.96 -3.32
N ALA A 27 3.03 0.10 -2.46
CA ALA A 27 3.64 -0.19 -1.17
C ALA A 27 4.34 -1.53 -1.21
N PHE A 28 5.60 -1.54 -0.77
CA PHE A 28 6.41 -2.75 -0.73
C PHE A 28 7.03 -2.94 0.64
N LEU A 29 7.14 -4.19 1.05
CA LEU A 29 7.87 -4.56 2.23
C LEU A 29 9.08 -5.36 1.73
N GLY A 30 10.23 -4.69 1.60
CA GLY A 30 11.35 -5.28 0.90
C GLY A 30 11.00 -5.51 -0.55
N ARG A 31 11.03 -6.75 -0.98
CA ARG A 31 10.64 -7.11 -2.35
C ARG A 31 9.19 -7.56 -2.44
N PHE A 32 8.52 -7.64 -1.31
CA PHE A 32 7.16 -8.15 -1.28
C PHE A 32 6.17 -7.02 -1.52
N TYR A 33 5.38 -7.16 -2.56
CA TYR A 33 4.34 -6.19 -2.89
C TYR A 33 3.18 -6.31 -1.91
N LEU A 34 2.75 -5.19 -1.36
CA LEU A 34 1.63 -5.18 -0.43
C LEU A 34 0.35 -4.69 -1.07
N ALA A 35 0.38 -3.49 -1.63
CA ALA A 35 -0.86 -2.87 -2.07
C ALA A 35 -0.58 -1.67 -2.95
N THR A 36 -1.61 -1.23 -3.68
CA THR A 36 -1.55 -0.04 -4.50
C THR A 36 -2.75 0.84 -4.21
N GLY A 37 -2.50 2.13 -4.04
CA GLY A 37 -3.53 3.13 -3.96
C GLY A 37 -3.58 3.93 -5.24
N HIS A 38 -4.74 4.47 -5.57
CA HIS A 38 -4.94 5.22 -6.78
C HIS A 38 -5.70 6.50 -6.48
N SER A 39 -5.24 7.60 -7.06
CA SER A 39 -5.90 8.88 -6.97
C SER A 39 -5.96 9.46 -8.37
N ALA A 40 -7.04 10.14 -8.69
CA ALA A 40 -7.19 10.77 -10.00
C ALA A 40 -7.85 12.12 -9.84
N CYS A 41 -7.42 13.07 -10.69
CA CYS A 41 -8.03 14.40 -10.74
C CYS A 41 -8.88 14.47 -12.00
N VAL A 42 -10.12 14.97 -11.85
CA VAL A 42 -11.02 15.04 -13.01
C VAL A 42 -10.64 16.16 -13.97
N SER A 43 -9.93 17.18 -13.48
CA SER A 43 -9.60 18.33 -14.29
C SER A 43 -8.08 18.42 -14.47
N PRO A 44 -7.56 18.24 -15.69
CA PRO A 44 -6.11 18.27 -15.90
C PRO A 44 -5.46 19.58 -15.45
N GLU A 45 -6.14 20.70 -15.60
CA GLU A 45 -5.55 21.99 -15.22
C GLU A 45 -5.47 22.15 -13.71
N ASN A 46 -6.20 21.36 -12.95
CA ASN A 46 -6.15 21.38 -11.49
C ASN A 46 -5.30 20.23 -10.91
N PHE A 47 -4.66 19.46 -11.78
CA PHE A 47 -3.86 18.34 -11.33
C PHE A 47 -2.66 18.84 -10.52
N ASN A 48 -2.50 18.27 -9.34
CA ASN A 48 -1.38 18.57 -8.46
C ASN A 48 -0.70 17.25 -8.12
N ALA A 49 0.54 17.10 -8.60
CA ALA A 49 1.26 15.85 -8.44
C ALA A 49 1.46 15.49 -6.97
N ASP A 50 1.77 16.48 -6.12
CA ASP A 50 2.00 16.23 -4.71
C ASP A 50 0.73 15.77 -4.00
N LEU A 51 -0.39 16.40 -4.30
CA LEU A 51 -1.66 15.97 -3.72
C LEU A 51 -2.07 14.60 -4.22
N GLY A 52 -1.82 14.34 -5.51
CA GLY A 52 -2.09 13.03 -6.06
C GLY A 52 -1.33 11.94 -5.32
N MET A 53 -0.04 12.17 -5.08
CA MET A 53 0.78 11.21 -4.33
C MET A 53 0.28 11.04 -2.90
N LYS A 54 -0.10 12.14 -2.27
CA LYS A 54 -0.60 12.08 -0.89
C LYS A 54 -1.85 11.22 -0.79
N TYR A 55 -2.83 11.48 -1.66
CA TYR A 55 -4.08 10.74 -1.61
C TYR A 55 -3.92 9.28 -2.01
N ALA A 56 -3.11 9.03 -3.03
CA ALA A 56 -2.84 7.66 -3.44
C ALA A 56 -2.16 6.89 -2.33
N ARG A 57 -1.22 7.52 -1.64
CA ARG A 57 -0.51 6.89 -0.53
C ARG A 57 -1.45 6.61 0.64
N GLU A 58 -2.33 7.56 0.98
CA GLU A 58 -3.28 7.34 2.07
C GLU A 58 -4.15 6.13 1.80
N GLN A 59 -4.62 5.99 0.56
CA GLN A 59 -5.41 4.83 0.19
C GLN A 59 -4.59 3.55 0.27
N ALA A 60 -3.36 3.60 -0.22
CA ALA A 60 -2.48 2.43 -0.20
C ALA A 60 -2.12 2.04 1.23
N GLU A 61 -1.96 3.01 2.12
CA GLU A 61 -1.65 2.72 3.52
C GLU A 61 -2.73 1.89 4.17
N GLY A 62 -3.99 2.23 3.92
CA GLY A 62 -5.10 1.44 4.46
C GLY A 62 -5.09 0.02 3.94
N LYS A 63 -4.88 -0.12 2.63
CA LYS A 63 -4.84 -1.45 2.01
C LYS A 63 -3.65 -2.26 2.48
N ALA A 64 -2.49 -1.61 2.63
CA ALA A 64 -1.29 -2.30 3.09
C ALA A 64 -1.45 -2.78 4.54
N ARG A 65 -2.08 -1.95 5.37
CA ARG A 65 -2.34 -2.30 6.76
C ARG A 65 -3.24 -3.53 6.83
N ASP A 66 -4.31 -3.53 6.04
CA ASP A 66 -5.23 -4.66 6.00
C ASP A 66 -4.51 -5.93 5.55
N LYS A 67 -3.66 -5.79 4.54
CA LYS A 67 -2.89 -6.93 4.04
C LYS A 67 -1.96 -7.49 5.11
N LEU A 68 -1.30 -6.61 5.85
CA LEU A 68 -0.38 -7.04 6.90
C LEU A 68 -1.14 -7.74 8.03
N TRP A 69 -2.32 -7.23 8.39
CA TRP A 69 -3.15 -7.90 9.38
C TRP A 69 -3.51 -9.31 8.94
N GLU A 70 -3.88 -9.47 7.66
CA GLU A 70 -4.18 -10.77 7.09
C GLU A 70 -2.99 -11.71 7.17
N LEU A 71 -1.83 -11.21 6.76
CA LEU A 71 -0.64 -12.05 6.69
C LEU A 71 -0.16 -12.45 8.09
N GLU A 72 -0.19 -11.50 9.02
CA GLU A 72 0.19 -11.81 10.41
C GLU A 72 -0.80 -12.75 11.04
N GLY A 73 -2.09 -12.57 10.73
CA GLY A 73 -3.11 -13.48 11.22
C GLY A 73 -2.92 -14.88 10.67
N TYR A 74 -2.61 -14.99 9.39
CA TYR A 74 -2.37 -16.29 8.80
C TYR A 74 -1.11 -16.94 9.39
N ALA A 75 -0.05 -16.16 9.58
CA ALA A 75 1.18 -16.67 10.17
C ALA A 75 0.93 -17.22 11.57
N LEU A 76 0.12 -16.49 12.36
CA LEU A 76 -0.23 -16.94 13.69
C LEU A 76 -1.07 -18.22 13.64
N ALA A 77 -2.08 -18.23 12.79
CA ALA A 77 -2.94 -19.40 12.63
C ALA A 77 -2.13 -20.61 12.21
N LYS A 78 -1.19 -20.40 11.29
CA LYS A 78 -0.35 -21.49 10.81
C LYS A 78 0.50 -22.05 11.93
N SER A 79 1.06 -21.19 12.79
CA SER A 79 1.90 -21.64 13.87
C SER A 79 1.11 -22.38 14.95
N LEU A 80 -0.18 -22.05 15.10
CA LEU A 80 -1.01 -22.66 16.13
C LEU A 80 -1.75 -23.91 15.62
N TRP A 81 -2.16 -23.92 14.37
CA TRP A 81 -3.07 -24.92 13.87
C TRP A 81 -2.51 -25.83 12.80
N VAL A 82 -1.52 -25.38 12.07
CA VAL A 82 -0.97 -26.23 11.04
C VAL A 82 -0.16 -27.30 11.73
N LEU A 83 -0.60 -28.50 11.56
CA LEU A 83 0.04 -29.60 12.18
C LEU A 83 1.27 -29.98 11.43
N PRO A 84 2.27 -30.40 12.15
CA PRO A 84 3.46 -30.94 11.54
C PRO A 84 3.09 -32.32 11.01
N SER A 85 2.68 -32.40 9.88
CA SER A 85 2.34 -33.70 9.36
C SER A 85 3.12 -33.96 8.12
#